data_e365e3c5ed158838e1850a6a05293121
#
_entry.id   e365e3c5ed158838e1850a6a05293121
#
_cell.length_a   1.000
_cell.length_b   1.000
_cell.length_c   1.000
_cell.angle_alpha   90.00
_cell.angle_beta   90.00
_cell.angle_gamma   90.00
#
_symmetry.space_group_name_H-M   'P 1'
#
loop_
_entity.id
_entity.type
_entity.pdbx_description
1 polymer ?
#
loop_
_entity_poly.entity_id
_entity_poly.type
_entity_poly.pdbx_seq_one_letter_code
_entity_poly.pdbx_strand_id
1 'polypeptide(L)'
;MARIDLELAHSYKAKPLADADYALLPLKMSFRDGGAYALLGPSGCGKTTLLNVISGLLAPSQGKVHFDGVDVTRTTPQQRNIAQVFQFPVIYDTMTVAENLAFPLKNRKVPAAQISQRVGQIAEMLEMSHQLDQRAAGLSADQKQKISLGRGLVRPDVSAVLFDEPLTVIDPHLK
;
A
#
# COMPACT_ATOMS: atom_id res chain seq x y z
N MET A 1 0.40 14.18 2.62
CA MET A 1 -0.62 13.10 2.46
C MET A 1 -1.96 13.76 2.22
N ALA A 2 -3.06 13.01 2.14
CA ALA A 2 -4.38 13.57 1.88
C ALA A 2 -5.37 13.22 3.02
N ARG A 3 -6.37 14.07 3.26
CA ARG A 3 -7.56 13.69 4.01
C ARG A 3 -8.40 12.73 3.16
N ILE A 4 -8.82 11.61 3.73
CA ILE A 4 -9.63 10.60 3.02
C ILE A 4 -10.98 10.48 3.72
N ASP A 5 -12.05 10.72 2.97
CA ASP A 5 -13.42 10.56 3.44
C ASP A 5 -14.11 9.45 2.66
N LEU A 6 -14.71 8.51 3.38
CA LEU A 6 -15.42 7.36 2.86
C LEU A 6 -16.89 7.44 3.28
N GLU A 7 -17.78 7.23 2.32
CA GLU A 7 -19.20 6.98 2.54
C GLU A 7 -19.63 5.94 1.51
N LEU A 8 -19.57 4.67 1.87
CA LEU A 8 -19.68 3.59 0.89
C LEU A 8 -20.17 2.26 1.50
N ALA A 9 -20.55 1.34 0.62
CA ALA A 9 -20.73 -0.07 0.90
C ALA A 9 -20.16 -0.89 -0.27
N HIS A 10 -19.77 -2.13 -0.01
CA HIS A 10 -19.32 -3.02 -1.08
C HIS A 10 -19.82 -4.45 -0.90
N SER A 11 -20.38 -4.96 -1.97
CA SER A 11 -20.71 -6.38 -2.14
C SER A 11 -20.10 -6.89 -3.43
N TYR A 12 -19.56 -8.11 -3.38
CA TYR A 12 -19.13 -8.84 -4.58
C TYR A 12 -20.30 -9.45 -5.34
N LYS A 13 -21.49 -9.51 -4.72
CA LYS A 13 -22.73 -9.94 -5.38
C LYS A 13 -23.38 -8.77 -6.11
N ALA A 14 -23.86 -9.03 -7.34
CA ALA A 14 -24.54 -8.00 -8.13
C ALA A 14 -25.84 -7.49 -7.49
N LYS A 15 -26.53 -8.36 -6.73
CA LYS A 15 -27.77 -8.04 -6.01
C LYS A 15 -27.67 -8.62 -4.59
N PRO A 16 -27.09 -7.89 -3.64
CA PRO A 16 -27.08 -8.31 -2.25
C PRO A 16 -28.51 -8.28 -1.68
N LEU A 17 -28.91 -9.34 -0.97
CA LEU A 17 -30.23 -9.47 -0.37
C LEU A 17 -30.21 -9.36 1.16
N ALA A 18 -29.06 -9.58 1.77
CA ALA A 18 -28.87 -9.54 3.23
C ALA A 18 -27.50 -8.96 3.59
N ASP A 19 -27.31 -8.56 4.83
CA ASP A 19 -26.05 -8.03 5.36
C ASP A 19 -24.86 -8.98 5.12
N ALA A 20 -25.10 -10.29 5.23
CA ALA A 20 -24.08 -11.33 4.97
C ALA A 20 -23.55 -11.34 3.52
N ASP A 21 -24.22 -10.65 2.59
CA ASP A 21 -23.79 -10.52 1.21
C ASP A 21 -22.77 -9.39 1.00
N TYR A 22 -22.59 -8.53 2.01
CA TYR A 22 -21.66 -7.41 1.95
C TYR A 22 -20.30 -7.79 2.51
N ALA A 23 -19.26 -7.46 1.77
CA ALA A 23 -17.88 -7.46 2.28
C ALA A 23 -17.59 -6.21 3.12
N LEU A 24 -18.28 -5.10 2.82
CA LEU A 24 -18.31 -3.87 3.61
C LEU A 24 -19.76 -3.41 3.71
N LEU A 25 -20.33 -3.51 4.90
CA LEU A 25 -21.62 -2.88 5.21
C LEU A 25 -21.54 -1.36 5.02
N PRO A 26 -22.66 -0.66 4.86
CA PRO A 26 -22.66 0.79 4.78
C PRO A 26 -21.85 1.42 5.90
N LEU A 27 -20.80 2.16 5.55
CA LEU A 27 -19.88 2.79 6.49
C LEU A 27 -19.60 4.24 6.09
N LYS A 28 -19.32 5.04 7.12
CA LYS A 28 -18.84 6.41 6.98
C LYS A 28 -17.63 6.60 7.86
N MET A 29 -16.48 6.93 7.25
CA MET A 29 -15.21 7.08 7.94
C MET A 29 -14.43 8.26 7.37
N SER A 30 -13.62 8.89 8.22
CA SER A 30 -12.69 9.95 7.83
C SER A 30 -11.31 9.69 8.39
N PHE A 31 -10.30 9.81 7.55
CA PHE A 31 -8.89 9.76 7.91
C PHE A 31 -8.28 11.15 7.67
N ARG A 32 -7.67 11.73 8.70
CA ARG A 32 -7.06 13.07 8.60
C ARG A 32 -5.76 13.00 7.83
N ASP A 33 -5.42 14.08 7.16
CA ASP A 33 -4.09 14.25 6.58
C ASP A 33 -2.98 14.08 7.65
N GLY A 34 -1.93 13.34 7.29
CA GLY A 34 -0.81 13.03 8.18
C GLY A 34 -1.14 12.08 9.35
N GLY A 35 -2.37 11.60 9.48
CA GLY A 35 -2.77 10.67 10.53
C GLY A 35 -2.25 9.25 10.32
N ALA A 36 -1.98 8.51 11.41
CA ALA A 36 -1.71 7.08 11.42
C ALA A 36 -2.91 6.34 12.03
N TYR A 37 -3.40 5.32 11.31
CA TYR A 37 -4.60 4.57 11.68
C TYR A 37 -4.35 3.08 11.57
N ALA A 38 -4.91 2.31 12.50
CA ALA A 38 -4.91 0.86 12.46
C ALA A 38 -6.35 0.34 12.28
N LEU A 39 -6.53 -0.53 11.28
CA LEU A 39 -7.79 -1.26 11.07
C LEU A 39 -7.73 -2.57 11.85
N LEU A 40 -8.50 -2.69 12.92
CA LEU A 40 -8.56 -3.88 13.75
C LEU A 40 -9.83 -4.67 13.47
N GLY A 41 -9.71 -6.00 13.45
CA GLY A 41 -10.84 -6.90 13.27
C GLY A 41 -10.38 -8.31 12.90
N PRO A 42 -11.28 -9.31 13.04
CA PRO A 42 -10.97 -10.70 12.71
C PRO A 42 -10.62 -10.88 11.23
N SER A 43 -10.03 -12.03 10.89
CA SER A 43 -9.82 -12.39 9.49
C SER A 43 -11.17 -12.46 8.75
N GLY A 44 -11.20 -11.96 7.52
CA GLY A 44 -12.42 -11.94 6.70
C GLY A 44 -13.39 -10.79 6.98
N CYS A 45 -13.14 -9.89 7.94
CA CYS A 45 -14.04 -8.76 8.24
C CYS A 45 -13.96 -7.59 7.22
N GLY A 46 -13.29 -7.76 6.09
CA GLY A 46 -13.27 -6.75 5.02
C GLY A 46 -12.10 -5.77 5.04
N LYS A 47 -11.07 -5.94 5.89
CA LYS A 47 -9.90 -5.01 5.96
C LYS A 47 -9.22 -4.83 4.61
N THR A 48 -8.83 -5.93 3.96
CA THR A 48 -8.22 -5.91 2.61
C THR A 48 -9.16 -5.29 1.57
N THR A 49 -10.48 -5.59 1.65
CA THR A 49 -11.48 -4.99 0.76
C THR A 49 -11.52 -3.47 0.93
N LEU A 50 -11.51 -2.98 2.17
CA LEU A 50 -11.49 -1.54 2.45
C LEU A 50 -10.21 -0.88 1.91
N LEU A 51 -9.03 -1.49 2.14
CA LEU A 51 -7.76 -0.99 1.60
C LEU A 51 -7.78 -0.95 0.07
N ASN A 52 -8.32 -1.97 -0.59
CA ASN A 52 -8.45 -2.02 -2.05
C ASN A 52 -9.42 -0.96 -2.59
N VAL A 53 -10.48 -0.64 -1.84
CA VAL A 53 -11.39 0.46 -2.19
C VAL A 53 -10.70 1.81 -2.02
N ILE A 54 -9.97 2.04 -0.93
CA ILE A 54 -9.21 3.28 -0.71
C ILE A 54 -8.15 3.47 -1.78
N SER A 55 -7.42 2.41 -2.14
CA SER A 55 -6.36 2.50 -3.15
C SER A 55 -6.88 2.69 -4.58
N GLY A 56 -8.14 2.32 -4.86
CA GLY A 56 -8.70 2.33 -6.21
C GLY A 56 -8.43 1.07 -7.01
N LEU A 57 -7.94 0.01 -6.37
CA LEU A 57 -7.88 -1.33 -6.98
C LEU A 57 -9.28 -1.95 -7.11
N LEU A 58 -10.20 -1.53 -6.25
CA LEU A 58 -11.59 -1.98 -6.26
C LEU A 58 -12.51 -0.76 -6.19
N ALA A 59 -13.47 -0.67 -7.10
CA ALA A 59 -14.53 0.32 -7.00
C ALA A 59 -15.60 -0.18 -6.01
N PRO A 60 -16.09 0.65 -5.08
CA PRO A 60 -17.18 0.27 -4.20
C PRO A 60 -18.45 0.02 -5.00
N SER A 61 -19.32 -0.89 -4.56
CA SER A 61 -20.61 -1.14 -5.23
C SER A 61 -21.61 0.00 -5.01
N GLN A 62 -21.45 0.75 -3.90
CA GLN A 62 -22.29 1.91 -3.54
C GLN A 62 -21.43 2.98 -2.87
N GLY A 63 -21.83 4.24 -3.04
CA GLY A 63 -21.23 5.37 -2.34
C GLY A 63 -19.97 5.93 -3.00
N LYS A 64 -19.15 6.63 -2.21
CA LYS A 64 -18.06 7.45 -2.73
C LYS A 64 -16.83 7.43 -1.84
N VAL A 65 -15.69 7.70 -2.48
CA VAL A 65 -14.37 7.93 -1.88
C VAL A 65 -13.91 9.33 -2.28
N HIS A 66 -13.54 10.16 -1.30
CA HIS A 66 -13.00 11.49 -1.55
C HIS A 66 -11.61 11.63 -0.96
N PHE A 67 -10.70 12.28 -1.70
CA PHE A 67 -9.40 12.71 -1.23
C PHE A 67 -9.37 14.24 -1.28
N ASP A 68 -9.15 14.89 -0.13
CA ASP A 68 -9.20 16.35 0.03
C ASP A 68 -10.47 16.98 -0.57
N GLY A 69 -11.62 16.30 -0.40
CA GLY A 69 -12.91 16.71 -0.93
C GLY A 69 -13.15 16.40 -2.41
N VAL A 70 -12.16 15.92 -3.15
CA VAL A 70 -12.29 15.51 -4.55
C VAL A 70 -12.78 14.07 -4.64
N ASP A 71 -13.85 13.83 -5.42
CA ASP A 71 -14.35 12.48 -5.68
C ASP A 71 -13.37 11.68 -6.54
N VAL A 72 -12.77 10.64 -5.94
CA VAL A 72 -11.81 9.74 -6.58
C VAL A 72 -12.37 8.33 -6.75
N THR A 73 -13.66 8.13 -6.58
CA THR A 73 -14.29 6.80 -6.54
C THR A 73 -13.93 5.92 -7.73
N ARG A 74 -13.80 6.49 -8.92
CA ARG A 74 -13.51 5.78 -10.18
C ARG A 74 -12.12 6.05 -10.74
N THR A 75 -11.25 6.72 -9.98
CA THR A 75 -9.87 6.97 -10.40
C THR A 75 -8.96 5.77 -10.07
N THR A 76 -7.91 5.62 -10.86
CA THR A 76 -6.93 4.54 -10.69
C THR A 76 -6.01 4.80 -9.48
N PRO A 77 -5.31 3.77 -8.94
CA PRO A 77 -4.33 3.95 -7.87
C PRO A 77 -3.22 4.96 -8.21
N GLN A 78 -2.80 5.00 -9.48
CA GLN A 78 -1.81 5.98 -9.97
C GLN A 78 -2.33 7.40 -9.86
N GLN A 79 -3.58 7.64 -10.25
CA GLN A 79 -4.22 8.95 -10.17
C GLN A 79 -4.50 9.38 -8.73
N ARG A 80 -4.82 8.42 -7.83
CA ARG A 80 -4.95 8.66 -6.38
C ARG A 80 -3.61 8.88 -5.69
N ASN A 81 -2.50 8.60 -6.37
CA ASN A 81 -1.15 8.70 -5.82
C ASN A 81 -0.94 7.87 -4.54
N ILE A 82 -1.45 6.65 -4.52
CA ILE A 82 -1.36 5.72 -3.39
C ILE A 82 -0.08 4.87 -3.49
N ALA A 83 0.51 4.54 -2.34
CA ALA A 83 1.42 3.42 -2.17
C ALA A 83 0.73 2.33 -1.36
N GLN A 84 0.72 1.09 -1.84
CA GLN A 84 0.16 -0.05 -1.12
C GLN A 84 1.21 -1.13 -0.94
N VAL A 85 1.35 -1.59 0.30
CA VAL A 85 2.18 -2.73 0.68
C VAL A 85 1.26 -3.89 1.00
N PHE A 86 1.43 -4.99 0.26
CA PHE A 86 0.60 -6.17 0.37
C PHE A 86 1.16 -7.17 1.40
N GLN A 87 0.32 -8.08 1.84
CA GLN A 87 0.68 -9.17 2.76
C GLN A 87 1.82 -10.03 2.20
N PHE A 88 1.81 -10.32 0.90
CA PHE A 88 2.90 -11.01 0.22
C PHE A 88 3.82 -10.02 -0.50
N PRO A 89 5.15 -10.27 -0.50
CA PRO A 89 6.10 -9.34 -1.13
C PRO A 89 5.83 -9.18 -2.62
N VAL A 90 5.68 -7.94 -3.06
CA VAL A 90 5.59 -7.58 -4.49
C VAL A 90 6.92 -6.97 -4.93
N ILE A 91 7.78 -7.80 -5.50
CA ILE A 91 9.13 -7.43 -5.92
C ILE A 91 9.46 -7.99 -7.32
N TYR A 92 10.55 -7.54 -7.88
CA TYR A 92 11.13 -8.08 -9.10
C TYR A 92 12.37 -8.91 -8.76
N ASP A 93 12.27 -10.23 -8.85
CA ASP A 93 13.35 -11.16 -8.49
C ASP A 93 14.61 -11.00 -9.37
N THR A 94 14.45 -10.52 -10.59
CA THR A 94 15.55 -10.27 -11.53
C THR A 94 16.34 -8.99 -11.24
N MET A 95 15.76 -8.10 -10.43
CA MET A 95 16.38 -6.84 -10.03
C MET A 95 17.18 -6.98 -8.74
N THR A 96 18.17 -6.10 -8.54
CA THR A 96 18.85 -5.96 -7.25
C THR A 96 17.93 -5.30 -6.21
N VAL A 97 18.35 -5.29 -4.95
CA VAL A 97 17.66 -4.53 -3.88
C VAL A 97 17.54 -3.06 -4.25
N ALA A 98 18.67 -2.44 -4.65
CA ALA A 98 18.70 -1.03 -5.06
C ALA A 98 17.75 -0.75 -6.23
N GLU A 99 17.73 -1.61 -7.24
CA GLU A 99 16.85 -1.46 -8.41
C GLU A 99 15.37 -1.60 -8.04
N ASN A 100 15.03 -2.55 -7.16
CA ASN A 100 13.67 -2.69 -6.65
C ASN A 100 13.21 -1.44 -5.90
N LEU A 101 14.02 -0.91 -4.99
CA LEU A 101 13.71 0.31 -4.25
C LEU A 101 13.63 1.54 -5.16
N ALA A 102 14.49 1.63 -6.19
CA ALA A 102 14.50 2.74 -7.13
C ALA A 102 13.32 2.73 -8.12
N PHE A 103 12.73 1.56 -8.39
CA PHE A 103 11.75 1.35 -9.45
C PHE A 103 10.56 2.31 -9.40
N PRO A 104 9.89 2.56 -8.24
CA PRO A 104 8.76 3.48 -8.17
C PRO A 104 9.15 4.94 -8.51
N LEU A 105 10.38 5.34 -8.22
CA LEU A 105 10.88 6.69 -8.50
C LEU A 105 11.31 6.83 -9.97
N LYS A 106 11.95 5.79 -10.54
CA LYS A 106 12.32 5.75 -11.97
C LYS A 106 11.08 5.89 -12.86
N ASN A 107 9.99 5.20 -12.54
CA ASN A 107 8.72 5.30 -13.28
C ASN A 107 8.11 6.70 -13.26
N ARG A 108 8.46 7.52 -12.26
CA ARG A 108 8.05 8.93 -12.13
C ARG A 108 9.08 9.91 -12.68
N LYS A 109 10.14 9.41 -13.34
CA LYS A 109 11.20 10.22 -13.92
C LYS A 109 11.91 11.13 -12.92
N VAL A 110 12.01 10.70 -11.66
CA VAL A 110 12.77 11.42 -10.61
C VAL A 110 14.25 11.44 -11.02
N PRO A 111 14.99 12.57 -10.81
CA PRO A 111 16.41 12.65 -11.12
C PRO A 111 17.26 11.60 -10.40
N ALA A 112 18.27 11.04 -11.09
CA ALA A 112 19.09 9.94 -10.58
C ALA A 112 19.75 10.23 -9.22
N ALA A 113 20.24 11.44 -8.99
CA ALA A 113 20.83 11.85 -7.72
C ALA A 113 19.84 11.75 -6.55
N GLN A 114 18.59 12.20 -6.77
CA GLN A 114 17.53 12.10 -5.76
C GLN A 114 17.11 10.66 -5.52
N ILE A 115 17.06 9.82 -6.57
CA ILE A 115 16.78 8.38 -6.44
C ILE A 115 17.86 7.75 -5.57
N SER A 116 19.15 7.96 -5.86
CA SER A 116 20.26 7.39 -5.11
C SER A 116 20.19 7.77 -3.63
N GLN A 117 19.98 9.04 -3.33
CA GLN A 117 19.85 9.54 -1.97
C GLN A 117 18.67 8.86 -1.24
N ARG A 118 17.51 8.81 -1.90
CA ARG A 118 16.29 8.25 -1.27
C ARG A 118 16.38 6.75 -1.07
N VAL A 119 16.94 6.02 -2.04
CA VAL A 119 17.20 4.58 -1.92
C VAL A 119 18.15 4.29 -0.76
N GLY A 120 19.23 5.08 -0.60
CA GLY A 120 20.15 4.94 0.55
C GLY A 120 19.44 5.12 1.89
N GLN A 121 18.62 6.16 2.04
CA GLN A 121 17.83 6.41 3.25
C GLN A 121 16.88 5.25 3.60
N ILE A 122 16.18 4.71 2.60
CA ILE A 122 15.26 3.59 2.81
C ILE A 122 16.01 2.30 3.12
N ALA A 123 17.13 2.03 2.44
CA ALA A 123 17.96 0.87 2.70
C ALA A 123 18.55 0.89 4.12
N GLU A 124 18.97 2.05 4.62
CA GLU A 124 19.45 2.23 5.98
C GLU A 124 18.31 1.96 6.99
N MET A 125 17.14 2.57 6.78
CA MET A 125 15.95 2.37 7.65
C MET A 125 15.55 0.89 7.75
N LEU A 126 15.71 0.11 6.66
CA LEU A 126 15.36 -1.31 6.60
C LEU A 126 16.54 -2.24 6.96
N GLU A 127 17.70 -1.69 7.33
CA GLU A 127 18.93 -2.43 7.63
C GLU A 127 19.42 -3.29 6.45
N MET A 128 19.23 -2.78 5.23
CA MET A 128 19.59 -3.49 3.98
C MET A 128 20.71 -2.81 3.18
N SER A 129 21.39 -1.81 3.73
CA SER A 129 22.45 -1.06 3.01
C SER A 129 23.58 -1.96 2.48
N HIS A 130 23.89 -3.05 3.19
CA HIS A 130 24.94 -4.02 2.80
C HIS A 130 24.49 -5.01 1.70
N GLN A 131 23.23 -4.97 1.28
CA GLN A 131 22.63 -5.89 0.30
C GLN A 131 22.15 -5.21 -0.97
N LEU A 132 22.44 -3.91 -1.14
CA LEU A 132 21.90 -3.10 -2.25
C LEU A 132 22.19 -3.70 -3.63
N ASP A 133 23.36 -4.32 -3.80
CA ASP A 133 23.79 -4.92 -5.08
C ASP A 133 23.36 -6.39 -5.24
N GLN A 134 22.76 -7.00 -4.21
CA GLN A 134 22.29 -8.38 -4.28
C GLN A 134 21.00 -8.48 -5.07
N ARG A 135 20.85 -9.54 -5.88
CA ARG A 135 19.60 -9.83 -6.58
C ARG A 135 18.53 -10.34 -5.60
N ALA A 136 17.32 -9.87 -5.76
CA ALA A 136 16.19 -10.22 -4.89
C ALA A 136 15.85 -11.72 -4.92
N ALA A 137 16.14 -12.44 -6.01
CA ALA A 137 15.89 -13.88 -6.13
C ALA A 137 16.57 -14.71 -5.02
N GLY A 138 17.78 -14.32 -4.59
CA GLY A 138 18.57 -15.04 -3.58
C GLY A 138 18.25 -14.69 -2.13
N LEU A 139 17.30 -13.80 -1.89
CA LEU A 139 17.00 -13.30 -0.55
C LEU A 139 15.92 -14.13 0.16
N SER A 140 15.94 -14.10 1.50
CA SER A 140 14.90 -14.72 2.33
C SER A 140 13.53 -14.05 2.17
N ALA A 141 12.46 -14.71 2.61
CA ALA A 141 11.11 -14.15 2.58
C ALA A 141 11.00 -12.84 3.38
N ASP A 142 11.66 -12.76 4.54
CA ASP A 142 11.75 -11.56 5.36
C ASP A 142 12.43 -10.40 4.60
N GLN A 143 13.59 -10.65 4.00
CA GLN A 143 14.31 -9.66 3.21
C GLN A 143 13.49 -9.19 2.00
N LYS A 144 12.77 -10.10 1.33
CA LYS A 144 11.86 -9.76 0.24
C LYS A 144 10.69 -8.89 0.72
N GLN A 145 10.16 -9.16 1.92
CA GLN A 145 9.12 -8.33 2.53
C GLN A 145 9.63 -6.93 2.89
N LYS A 146 10.87 -6.83 3.42
CA LYS A 146 11.54 -5.53 3.65
C LYS A 146 11.66 -4.73 2.35
N ILE A 147 12.04 -5.34 1.23
CA ILE A 147 12.09 -4.68 -0.08
C ILE A 147 10.68 -4.20 -0.49
N SER A 148 9.65 -5.03 -0.35
CA SER A 148 8.27 -4.66 -0.67
C SER A 148 7.81 -3.46 0.16
N LEU A 149 8.12 -3.44 1.45
CA LEU A 149 7.88 -2.32 2.36
C LEU A 149 8.63 -1.05 1.88
N GLY A 150 9.91 -1.19 1.57
CA GLY A 150 10.74 -0.08 1.07
C GLY A 150 10.22 0.53 -0.22
N ARG A 151 9.71 -0.29 -1.14
CA ARG A 151 9.07 0.19 -2.39
C ARG A 151 7.83 1.04 -2.12
N GLY A 152 7.07 0.73 -1.06
CA GLY A 152 5.95 1.56 -0.62
C GLY A 152 6.39 2.88 0.00
N LEU A 153 7.46 2.85 0.81
CA LEU A 153 7.96 4.00 1.58
C LEU A 153 8.89 4.93 0.80
N VAL A 154 9.48 4.47 -0.32
CA VAL A 154 10.49 5.25 -1.06
C VAL A 154 9.94 6.55 -1.64
N ARG A 155 8.63 6.61 -1.89
CA ARG A 155 7.94 7.79 -2.44
C ARG A 155 7.51 8.73 -1.31
N PRO A 156 8.05 9.97 -1.27
CA PRO A 156 7.68 10.94 -0.23
C PRO A 156 6.38 11.68 -0.52
N ASP A 157 5.91 11.67 -1.77
CA ASP A 157 4.82 12.48 -2.32
C ASP A 157 3.45 11.78 -2.35
N VAL A 158 3.31 10.63 -1.68
CA VAL A 158 2.07 9.86 -1.73
C VAL A 158 0.92 10.51 -0.94
N SER A 159 -0.30 10.33 -1.44
CA SER A 159 -1.53 10.74 -0.75
C SER A 159 -1.78 9.89 0.50
N ALA A 160 -1.48 8.59 0.44
CA ALA A 160 -1.46 7.69 1.58
C ALA A 160 -0.57 6.49 1.33
N VAL A 161 -0.06 5.89 2.41
CA VAL A 161 0.56 4.55 2.40
C VAL A 161 -0.41 3.59 3.07
N LEU A 162 -0.76 2.53 2.38
CA LEU A 162 -1.67 1.49 2.86
C LEU A 162 -0.89 0.20 3.12
N PHE A 163 -1.08 -0.38 4.30
CA PHE A 163 -0.43 -1.62 4.70
C PHE A 163 -1.47 -2.71 4.93
N ASP A 164 -1.39 -3.80 4.18
CA ASP A 164 -2.23 -4.98 4.34
C ASP A 164 -1.41 -6.09 4.99
N GLU A 165 -1.43 -6.15 6.32
CA GLU A 165 -0.69 -7.13 7.14
C GLU A 165 0.80 -7.29 6.75
N PRO A 166 1.59 -6.22 6.63
CA PRO A 166 2.92 -6.24 6.01
C PRO A 166 3.97 -7.01 6.81
N LEU A 167 3.70 -7.34 8.07
CA LEU A 167 4.66 -7.94 9.00
C LEU A 167 4.38 -9.43 9.29
N THR A 168 3.42 -10.05 8.61
CA THR A 168 3.06 -11.46 8.86
C THR A 168 4.17 -12.43 8.49
N VAL A 169 5.01 -12.07 7.52
CA VAL A 169 6.13 -12.88 7.01
C VAL A 169 7.46 -12.56 7.71
N ILE A 170 7.51 -11.49 8.51
CA ILE A 170 8.71 -11.06 9.22
C ILE A 170 8.83 -11.84 10.53
N ASP A 171 10.08 -12.27 10.86
CA ASP A 171 10.40 -12.98 12.09
C ASP A 171 9.80 -12.25 13.33
N PRO A 172 9.08 -12.96 14.21
CA PRO A 172 8.50 -12.40 15.43
C PRO A 172 9.47 -11.65 16.33
N HIS A 173 10.78 -11.99 16.27
CA HIS A 173 11.82 -11.32 17.05
C HIS A 173 12.25 -9.95 16.47
N LEU A 174 11.79 -9.61 15.25
CA LEU A 174 12.06 -8.34 14.57
C LEU A 174 10.82 -7.42 14.49
N LYS A 175 9.74 -7.80 15.18
CA LYS A 175 8.48 -7.05 15.21
C LYS A 175 8.45 -6.02 16.34
#